data_0137be7765230b9594f5f70216f33445
#
_entry.id   0137be7765230b9594f5f70216f33445
#
_cell.length_a   1.000
_cell.length_b   1.000
_cell.length_c   1.000
_cell.angle_alpha   90.00
_cell.angle_beta   90.00
_cell.angle_gamma   90.00
#
_symmetry.space_group_name_H-M   'P 1'
#
loop_
_entity.id
_entity.type
_entity.pdbx_description
1 polymer ?
#
loop_
_entity_poly.entity_id
_entity_poly.type
_entity_poly.pdbx_seq_one_letter_code
_entity_poly.pdbx_strand_id
1 'polypeptide(L)'
;QFNEQKFSQDMARVSEFYQNNGYFDFRILDTDIQTNDEKTKQTITVKVHEGERYRWGKVSIEGDTREVPKQNLEKLLTMKEGRWYERERMVNSLQAIQTAMGSAGYAFSEVNVQPVPNPQTRVVDFVLHVDPGRKVYVNEIHISGNNKTSDEVIRRELRQMESAPYDTGKLQRSKERVELLGYFDNVQFDAKPVAGTPDQVDLDMTLQERSTGSLDLSAGWVQDTGLVMAVAVAQDNLFGTGKSLAARVSRSKTSQNASLSFTDPYFTPDGVSLGYD
;
A
#
# COMPACT_ATOMS: atom_id res chain seq x y z
N GLN A 1 15.93 28.73 2.29
CA GLN A 1 16.82 27.94 1.43
C GLN A 1 16.00 27.18 0.40
N PHE A 2 16.40 27.25 -0.87
CA PHE A 2 15.80 26.49 -1.94
C PHE A 2 16.01 24.98 -1.67
N ASN A 3 14.91 24.21 -1.68
CA ASN A 3 14.96 22.77 -1.51
C ASN A 3 14.58 22.11 -2.84
N GLU A 4 15.56 21.53 -3.50
CA GLU A 4 15.42 20.92 -4.82
C GLU A 4 14.46 19.73 -4.82
N GLN A 5 14.47 18.91 -3.77
CA GLN A 5 13.53 17.79 -3.61
C GLN A 5 12.08 18.27 -3.48
N LYS A 6 11.86 19.29 -2.64
CA LYS A 6 10.52 19.87 -2.46
C LYS A 6 10.03 20.50 -3.75
N PHE A 7 10.89 21.21 -4.47
CA PHE A 7 10.55 21.81 -5.76
C PHE A 7 10.16 20.73 -6.78
N SER A 8 10.92 19.64 -6.88
CA SER A 8 10.62 18.51 -7.76
C SER A 8 9.27 17.88 -7.42
N GLN A 9 8.96 17.70 -6.13
CA GLN A 9 7.67 17.20 -5.68
C GLN A 9 6.52 18.16 -6.03
N ASP A 10 6.74 19.47 -5.88
CA ASP A 10 5.73 20.48 -6.20
C ASP A 10 5.46 20.52 -7.72
N MET A 11 6.48 20.34 -8.55
CA MET A 11 6.32 20.24 -10.01
C MET A 11 5.56 18.96 -10.41
N ALA A 12 5.81 17.85 -9.74
CA ALA A 12 5.05 16.61 -9.93
C ALA A 12 3.56 16.79 -9.57
N ARG A 13 3.27 17.52 -8.49
CA ARG A 13 1.88 17.84 -8.08
C ARG A 13 1.18 18.75 -9.10
N VAL A 14 1.88 19.72 -9.66
CA VAL A 14 1.34 20.60 -10.72
C VAL A 14 0.97 19.76 -11.94
N SER A 15 1.85 18.87 -12.39
CA SER A 15 1.58 17.98 -13.51
C SER A 15 0.38 17.06 -13.23
N GLU A 16 0.32 16.50 -12.05
CA GLU A 16 -0.79 15.65 -11.61
C GLU A 16 -2.12 16.41 -11.58
N PHE A 17 -2.12 17.63 -11.06
CA PHE A 17 -3.31 18.48 -11.03
C PHE A 17 -3.86 18.75 -12.43
N TYR A 18 -3.02 19.14 -13.38
CA TYR A 18 -3.45 19.36 -14.75
C TYR A 18 -3.98 18.09 -15.41
N GLN A 19 -3.24 16.98 -15.27
CA GLN A 19 -3.60 15.69 -15.86
C GLN A 19 -4.88 15.09 -15.25
N ASN A 20 -5.16 15.38 -13.98
CA ASN A 20 -6.42 14.99 -13.33
C ASN A 20 -7.60 15.89 -13.66
N ASN A 21 -7.36 17.01 -14.36
CA ASN A 21 -8.37 17.95 -14.80
C ASN A 21 -8.57 17.99 -16.33
N GLY A 22 -8.20 16.93 -17.02
CA GLY A 22 -8.46 16.75 -18.45
C GLY A 22 -7.29 17.08 -19.37
N TYR A 23 -6.20 17.61 -18.86
CA TYR A 23 -5.01 17.99 -19.67
C TYR A 23 -4.04 16.80 -19.78
N PHE A 24 -4.41 15.77 -20.51
CA PHE A 24 -3.63 14.54 -20.59
C PHE A 24 -2.24 14.72 -21.20
N ASP A 25 -2.05 15.73 -22.07
CA ASP A 25 -0.79 16.06 -22.74
C ASP A 25 0.01 17.16 -22.02
N PHE A 26 -0.39 17.51 -20.79
CA PHE A 26 0.35 18.47 -19.98
C PHE A 26 1.77 17.98 -19.70
N ARG A 27 2.74 18.86 -19.88
CA ARG A 27 4.14 18.59 -19.57
C ARG A 27 4.90 19.87 -19.21
N ILE A 28 5.89 19.72 -18.35
CA ILE A 28 6.84 20.78 -18.02
C ILE A 28 7.99 20.71 -19.02
N LEU A 29 8.22 21.81 -19.75
CA LEU A 29 9.21 21.87 -20.81
C LEU A 29 10.58 22.26 -20.27
N ASP A 30 10.64 23.24 -19.35
CA ASP A 30 11.88 23.78 -18.81
C ASP A 30 11.65 24.45 -17.46
N THR A 31 12.71 24.51 -16.67
CA THR A 31 12.73 25.18 -15.38
C THR A 31 14.00 26.01 -15.27
N ASP A 32 13.85 27.33 -15.09
CA ASP A 32 14.95 28.26 -14.90
C ASP A 32 14.93 28.87 -13.50
N ILE A 33 16.05 28.81 -12.80
CA ILE A 33 16.20 29.33 -11.44
C ILE A 33 17.27 30.43 -11.48
N GLN A 34 16.86 31.69 -11.25
CA GLN A 34 17.72 32.82 -11.19
C GLN A 34 17.81 33.36 -9.76
N THR A 35 19.04 33.64 -9.33
CA THR A 35 19.32 34.28 -8.04
C THR A 35 19.79 35.71 -8.31
N ASN A 36 19.26 36.68 -7.56
CA ASN A 36 19.72 38.07 -7.66
C ASN A 36 21.17 38.23 -7.16
N ASP A 37 21.81 39.32 -7.54
CA ASP A 37 23.21 39.59 -7.20
C ASP A 37 23.48 39.61 -5.69
N GLU A 38 22.51 40.03 -4.91
CA GLU A 38 22.55 40.06 -3.44
C GLU A 38 22.28 38.73 -2.77
N LYS A 39 21.92 37.68 -3.54
CA LYS A 39 21.55 36.33 -3.08
C LYS A 39 20.39 36.32 -2.06
N THR A 40 19.54 37.35 -2.09
CA THR A 40 18.41 37.51 -1.18
C THR A 40 17.08 36.98 -1.78
N LYS A 41 16.99 36.92 -3.11
CA LYS A 41 15.81 36.50 -3.85
C LYS A 41 16.14 35.49 -4.94
N GLN A 42 15.31 34.48 -5.05
CA GLN A 42 15.33 33.54 -6.17
C GLN A 42 14.06 33.69 -6.99
N THR A 43 14.20 33.75 -8.30
CA THR A 43 13.07 33.70 -9.23
C THR A 43 13.10 32.38 -9.97
N ILE A 44 11.99 31.67 -9.92
CA ILE A 44 11.83 30.38 -10.57
C ILE A 44 10.84 30.57 -11.72
N THR A 45 11.30 30.30 -12.93
CA THR A 45 10.47 30.34 -14.14
C THR A 45 10.25 28.92 -14.64
N VAL A 46 8.99 28.51 -14.72
CA VAL A 46 8.60 27.20 -15.21
C VAL A 46 7.88 27.35 -16.54
N LYS A 47 8.46 26.79 -17.59
CA LYS A 47 7.85 26.75 -18.92
C LYS A 47 7.06 25.47 -19.08
N VAL A 48 5.78 25.59 -19.40
CA VAL A 48 4.87 24.45 -19.52
C VAL A 48 4.21 24.39 -20.90
N HIS A 49 3.86 23.18 -21.31
CA HIS A 49 2.91 22.92 -22.38
C HIS A 49 1.61 22.47 -21.72
N GLU A 50 0.62 23.34 -21.70
CA GLU A 50 -0.68 23.01 -21.07
C GLU A 50 -1.44 22.01 -21.92
N GLY A 51 -1.44 22.20 -23.23
CA GLY A 51 -2.25 21.41 -24.15
C GLY A 51 -3.73 21.77 -24.06
N GLU A 52 -4.55 20.95 -24.70
CA GLU A 52 -6.00 21.10 -24.68
C GLU A 52 -6.63 20.19 -23.62
N ARG A 53 -7.82 20.58 -23.16
CA ARG A 53 -8.57 19.76 -22.21
C ARG A 53 -9.41 18.72 -22.93
N TYR A 54 -9.28 17.46 -22.54
CA TYR A 54 -9.93 16.32 -23.20
C TYR A 54 -10.92 15.62 -22.31
N ARG A 55 -11.93 15.02 -22.93
CA ARG A 55 -12.87 14.11 -22.30
C ARG A 55 -12.51 12.66 -22.64
N TRP A 56 -12.92 11.76 -21.75
CA TRP A 56 -12.82 10.32 -22.04
C TRP A 56 -13.64 9.96 -23.28
N GLY A 57 -13.00 9.28 -24.21
CA GLY A 57 -13.67 8.52 -25.26
C GLY A 57 -13.84 7.06 -24.86
N LYS A 58 -13.70 6.17 -25.83
CA LYS A 58 -13.76 4.73 -25.62
C LYS A 58 -12.42 4.22 -25.08
N VAL A 59 -12.49 3.36 -24.07
CA VAL A 59 -11.34 2.64 -23.53
C VAL A 59 -11.52 1.17 -23.82
N SER A 60 -10.64 0.61 -24.65
CA SER A 60 -10.68 -0.80 -25.06
C SER A 60 -9.47 -1.55 -24.51
N ILE A 61 -9.67 -2.82 -24.20
CA ILE A 61 -8.63 -3.74 -23.77
C ILE A 61 -8.31 -4.68 -24.91
N GLU A 62 -7.06 -4.71 -25.31
CA GLU A 62 -6.52 -5.57 -26.36
C GLU A 62 -5.35 -6.39 -25.83
N GLY A 63 -4.83 -7.27 -26.66
CA GLY A 63 -3.70 -8.12 -26.33
C GLY A 63 -4.13 -9.49 -25.82
N ASP A 64 -3.18 -10.17 -25.17
CA ASP A 64 -3.37 -11.51 -24.64
C ASP A 64 -3.65 -11.46 -23.13
N THR A 65 -4.84 -11.85 -22.74
CA THR A 65 -5.26 -11.91 -21.34
C THR A 65 -5.26 -13.33 -20.78
N ARG A 66 -4.74 -14.29 -21.55
CA ARG A 66 -4.72 -15.71 -21.19
C ARG A 66 -6.09 -16.21 -20.76
N GLU A 67 -6.15 -16.94 -19.63
CA GLU A 67 -7.41 -17.45 -19.07
C GLU A 67 -8.28 -16.38 -18.38
N VAL A 68 -7.79 -15.16 -18.26
CA VAL A 68 -8.58 -14.06 -17.65
C VAL A 68 -9.50 -13.46 -18.72
N PRO A 69 -10.83 -13.55 -18.57
CA PRO A 69 -11.75 -13.01 -19.56
C PRO A 69 -11.61 -11.48 -19.67
N LYS A 70 -11.51 -10.96 -20.91
CA LYS A 70 -11.45 -9.51 -21.16
C LYS A 70 -12.61 -8.75 -20.52
N GLN A 71 -13.80 -9.34 -20.50
CA GLN A 71 -14.97 -8.75 -19.85
C GLN A 71 -14.79 -8.50 -18.37
N ASN A 72 -14.04 -9.36 -17.66
CA ASN A 72 -13.73 -9.18 -16.25
C ASN A 72 -12.76 -8.00 -16.05
N LEU A 73 -11.81 -7.81 -16.96
CA LEU A 73 -10.90 -6.67 -16.93
C LEU A 73 -11.62 -5.36 -17.28
N GLU A 74 -12.55 -5.38 -18.22
CA GLU A 74 -13.36 -4.21 -18.59
C GLU A 74 -14.21 -3.70 -17.42
N LYS A 75 -14.71 -4.59 -16.57
CA LYS A 75 -15.45 -4.22 -15.35
C LYS A 75 -14.61 -3.46 -14.31
N LEU A 76 -13.30 -3.57 -14.38
CA LEU A 76 -12.37 -2.86 -13.48
C LEU A 76 -12.14 -1.41 -13.91
N LEU A 77 -12.50 -1.05 -15.13
CA LEU A 77 -12.37 0.30 -15.65
C LEU A 77 -13.41 1.22 -15.00
N THR A 78 -12.93 2.32 -14.43
CA THR A 78 -13.77 3.30 -13.71
C THR A 78 -14.07 4.55 -14.51
N MET A 79 -13.41 4.73 -15.67
CA MET A 79 -13.63 5.87 -16.55
C MET A 79 -14.99 5.78 -17.22
N LYS A 80 -15.60 6.95 -17.38
CA LYS A 80 -16.90 7.10 -18.07
C LYS A 80 -16.74 8.00 -19.28
N GLU A 81 -17.17 7.52 -20.43
CA GLU A 81 -17.21 8.30 -21.67
C GLU A 81 -17.91 9.64 -21.47
N GLY A 82 -17.34 10.71 -22.03
CA GLY A 82 -17.85 12.06 -21.95
C GLY A 82 -17.47 12.84 -20.67
N ARG A 83 -16.92 12.19 -19.66
CA ARG A 83 -16.35 12.90 -18.48
C ARG A 83 -14.96 13.42 -18.80
N TRP A 84 -14.51 14.42 -18.01
CA TRP A 84 -13.15 14.91 -18.16
C TRP A 84 -12.13 13.82 -17.85
N TYR A 85 -11.07 13.77 -18.65
CA TYR A 85 -9.94 12.86 -18.41
C TYR A 85 -9.34 13.11 -17.02
N GLU A 86 -9.06 12.03 -16.29
CA GLU A 86 -8.37 12.03 -15.02
C GLU A 86 -7.29 10.96 -15.05
N ARG A 87 -6.04 11.36 -14.97
CA ARG A 87 -4.91 10.42 -14.98
C ARG A 87 -4.99 9.40 -13.85
N GLU A 88 -5.45 9.83 -12.67
CA GLU A 88 -5.59 8.95 -11.51
C GLU A 88 -6.50 7.76 -11.80
N ARG A 89 -7.60 7.96 -12.52
CA ARG A 89 -8.49 6.87 -12.93
C ARG A 89 -7.82 5.90 -13.88
N MET A 90 -7.00 6.41 -14.80
CA MET A 90 -6.20 5.57 -15.69
C MET A 90 -5.21 4.72 -14.88
N VAL A 91 -4.41 5.34 -14.01
CA VAL A 91 -3.42 4.66 -13.19
C VAL A 91 -4.06 3.58 -12.31
N ASN A 92 -5.16 3.90 -11.63
CA ASN A 92 -5.88 2.96 -10.80
C ASN A 92 -6.45 1.78 -11.60
N SER A 93 -6.97 2.05 -12.81
CA SER A 93 -7.48 1.00 -13.70
C SER A 93 -6.37 0.08 -14.20
N LEU A 94 -5.19 0.63 -14.54
CA LEU A 94 -4.03 -0.17 -14.93
C LEU A 94 -3.56 -1.07 -13.79
N GLN A 95 -3.49 -0.54 -12.57
CA GLN A 95 -3.15 -1.33 -11.39
C GLN A 95 -4.17 -2.43 -11.12
N ALA A 96 -5.45 -2.15 -11.28
CA ALA A 96 -6.50 -3.15 -11.12
C ALA A 96 -6.38 -4.29 -12.14
N ILE A 97 -6.05 -3.97 -13.39
CA ILE A 97 -5.79 -4.98 -14.44
C ILE A 97 -4.57 -5.82 -14.09
N GLN A 98 -3.47 -5.20 -13.69
CA GLN A 98 -2.25 -5.92 -13.28
C GLN A 98 -2.49 -6.81 -12.07
N THR A 99 -3.27 -6.36 -11.10
CA THR A 99 -3.67 -7.15 -9.93
C THR A 99 -4.51 -8.36 -10.34
N ALA A 100 -5.47 -8.18 -11.25
CA ALA A 100 -6.30 -9.27 -11.75
C ALA A 100 -5.47 -10.32 -12.53
N MET A 101 -4.53 -9.85 -13.36
CA MET A 101 -3.59 -10.75 -14.05
C MET A 101 -2.67 -11.48 -13.06
N GLY A 102 -2.18 -10.77 -12.04
CA GLY A 102 -1.38 -11.36 -10.96
C GLY A 102 -2.13 -12.39 -10.13
N SER A 103 -3.44 -12.25 -9.96
CA SER A 103 -4.29 -13.26 -9.29
C SER A 103 -4.39 -14.57 -10.07
N ALA A 104 -4.14 -14.52 -11.37
CA ALA A 104 -4.04 -15.72 -12.22
C ALA A 104 -2.61 -16.27 -12.35
N GLY A 105 -1.63 -15.66 -11.68
CA GLY A 105 -0.23 -16.07 -11.68
C GLY A 105 0.70 -15.25 -12.57
N TYR A 106 0.21 -14.23 -13.25
CA TYR A 106 0.99 -13.37 -14.16
C TYR A 106 1.57 -12.17 -13.40
N ALA A 107 2.57 -12.40 -12.59
CA ALA A 107 3.19 -11.40 -11.71
C ALA A 107 3.84 -10.23 -12.46
N PHE A 108 4.31 -10.46 -13.67
CA PHE A 108 5.03 -9.49 -14.50
C PHE A 108 4.23 -9.03 -15.71
N SER A 109 2.90 -9.11 -15.63
CA SER A 109 2.04 -8.57 -16.67
C SER A 109 2.22 -7.06 -16.81
N GLU A 110 2.23 -6.58 -18.03
CA GLU A 110 2.34 -5.17 -18.36
C GLU A 110 1.13 -4.73 -19.16
N VAL A 111 0.74 -3.47 -18.99
CA VAL A 111 -0.33 -2.85 -19.77
C VAL A 111 0.23 -1.60 -20.43
N ASN A 112 0.31 -1.61 -21.74
CA ASN A 112 0.74 -0.46 -22.53
C ASN A 112 -0.48 0.38 -22.92
N VAL A 113 -0.43 1.66 -22.57
CA VAL A 113 -1.50 2.62 -22.86
C VAL A 113 -1.20 3.33 -24.16
N GLN A 114 -2.10 3.24 -25.11
CA GLN A 114 -2.03 3.98 -26.37
C GLN A 114 -3.16 5.00 -26.42
N PRO A 115 -2.87 6.29 -26.26
CA PRO A 115 -3.86 7.34 -26.45
C PRO A 115 -4.14 7.59 -27.94
N VAL A 116 -5.39 7.83 -28.26
CA VAL A 116 -5.84 8.22 -29.60
C VAL A 116 -6.68 9.48 -29.47
N PRO A 117 -6.02 10.67 -29.38
CA PRO A 117 -6.73 11.92 -29.22
C PRO A 117 -7.34 12.40 -30.55
N ASN A 118 -8.53 12.99 -30.45
CA ASN A 118 -9.14 13.73 -31.54
C ASN A 118 -9.16 15.23 -31.20
N PRO A 119 -8.29 16.05 -31.81
CA PRO A 119 -8.18 17.48 -31.50
C PRO A 119 -9.43 18.29 -31.85
N GLN A 120 -10.25 17.80 -32.79
CA GLN A 120 -11.46 18.51 -33.22
C GLN A 120 -12.62 18.32 -32.25
N THR A 121 -12.82 17.12 -31.76
CA THR A 121 -13.85 16.80 -30.78
C THR A 121 -13.39 16.95 -29.34
N ARG A 122 -12.06 17.02 -29.11
CA ARG A 122 -11.42 17.01 -27.80
C ARG A 122 -11.82 15.82 -26.94
N VAL A 123 -11.91 14.67 -27.60
CA VAL A 123 -12.15 13.37 -26.98
C VAL A 123 -10.92 12.52 -27.23
N VAL A 124 -10.46 11.81 -26.20
CA VAL A 124 -9.35 10.88 -26.31
C VAL A 124 -9.82 9.46 -26.04
N ASP A 125 -9.60 8.59 -27.02
CA ASP A 125 -9.77 7.16 -26.87
C ASP A 125 -8.47 6.53 -26.39
N PHE A 126 -8.56 5.41 -25.68
CA PHE A 126 -7.40 4.67 -25.21
C PHE A 126 -7.51 3.21 -25.58
N VAL A 127 -6.40 2.66 -26.02
CA VAL A 127 -6.21 1.23 -26.20
C VAL A 127 -5.26 0.75 -25.12
N LEU A 128 -5.72 -0.16 -24.27
CA LEU A 128 -4.94 -0.79 -23.23
C LEU A 128 -4.48 -2.17 -23.72
N HIS A 129 -3.22 -2.26 -24.12
CA HIS A 129 -2.64 -3.50 -24.62
C HIS A 129 -2.02 -4.29 -23.49
N VAL A 130 -2.58 -5.46 -23.19
CA VAL A 130 -2.13 -6.35 -22.12
C VAL A 130 -1.08 -7.32 -22.64
N ASP A 131 0.08 -7.32 -22.03
CA ASP A 131 1.10 -8.37 -22.17
C ASP A 131 1.15 -9.17 -20.87
N PRO A 132 0.72 -10.45 -20.88
CA PRO A 132 0.64 -11.22 -19.64
C PRO A 132 2.00 -11.65 -19.10
N GLY A 133 3.02 -11.73 -19.94
CA GLY A 133 4.27 -12.37 -19.54
C GLY A 133 4.09 -13.87 -19.28
N ARG A 134 4.92 -14.43 -18.44
CA ARG A 134 4.84 -15.84 -18.04
C ARG A 134 4.09 -16.00 -16.73
N LYS A 135 3.38 -17.11 -16.59
CA LYS A 135 2.82 -17.56 -15.33
C LYS A 135 3.97 -17.98 -14.40
N VAL A 136 3.96 -17.50 -13.16
CA VAL A 136 5.05 -17.72 -12.21
C VAL A 136 4.58 -18.39 -10.94
N TYR A 137 5.52 -19.08 -10.31
CA TYR A 137 5.37 -19.80 -9.04
C TYR A 137 6.30 -19.17 -8.02
N VAL A 138 5.87 -19.14 -6.77
CA VAL A 138 6.68 -18.65 -5.66
C VAL A 138 7.67 -19.75 -5.26
N ASN A 139 8.98 -19.46 -5.33
CA ASN A 139 10.02 -20.37 -4.87
C ASN A 139 10.18 -20.24 -3.35
N GLU A 140 10.69 -19.12 -2.89
CA GLU A 140 10.91 -18.84 -1.47
C GLU A 140 10.33 -17.48 -1.07
N ILE A 141 9.96 -17.36 0.20
CA ILE A 141 9.53 -16.11 0.81
C ILE A 141 10.56 -15.71 1.86
N HIS A 142 11.28 -14.63 1.60
CA HIS A 142 12.27 -14.07 2.51
C HIS A 142 11.65 -12.96 3.34
N ILE A 143 11.76 -13.06 4.66
CA ILE A 143 11.25 -12.07 5.60
C ILE A 143 12.42 -11.30 6.20
N SER A 144 12.37 -9.98 6.16
CA SER A 144 13.39 -9.10 6.69
C SER A 144 12.79 -7.91 7.44
N GLY A 145 13.55 -7.35 8.38
CA GLY A 145 13.12 -6.22 9.21
C GLY A 145 12.46 -6.62 10.53
N ASN A 146 12.24 -7.91 10.77
CA ASN A 146 11.68 -8.46 12.00
C ASN A 146 12.79 -8.74 13.04
N ASN A 147 13.39 -7.68 13.59
CA ASN A 147 14.53 -7.81 14.51
C ASN A 147 14.13 -8.40 15.87
N LYS A 148 12.89 -8.20 16.30
CA LYS A 148 12.33 -8.67 17.58
C LYS A 148 11.33 -9.80 17.39
N THR A 149 10.49 -9.70 16.37
CA THR A 149 9.42 -10.67 16.09
C THR A 149 9.99 -11.93 15.45
N SER A 150 9.62 -13.10 15.96
CA SER A 150 10.04 -14.35 15.37
C SER A 150 9.43 -14.56 13.98
N ASP A 151 10.16 -15.22 13.10
CA ASP A 151 9.75 -15.51 11.73
C ASP A 151 8.42 -16.29 11.68
N GLU A 152 8.24 -17.23 12.61
CA GLU A 152 7.03 -18.05 12.73
C GLU A 152 5.77 -17.20 12.93
N VAL A 153 5.84 -16.15 13.76
CA VAL A 153 4.71 -15.24 14.03
C VAL A 153 4.21 -14.58 12.76
N ILE A 154 5.11 -14.27 11.84
CA ILE A 154 4.80 -13.64 10.56
C ILE A 154 4.34 -14.71 9.55
N ARG A 155 5.08 -15.81 9.41
CA ARG A 155 4.78 -16.86 8.42
C ARG A 155 3.41 -17.49 8.60
N ARG A 156 2.96 -17.70 9.83
CA ARG A 156 1.62 -18.26 10.10
C ARG A 156 0.48 -17.36 9.63
N GLU A 157 0.74 -16.08 9.43
CA GLU A 157 -0.23 -15.13 8.88
C GLU A 157 -0.30 -15.16 7.35
N LEU A 158 0.71 -15.68 6.67
CA LEU A 158 0.77 -15.70 5.22
C LEU A 158 -0.27 -16.66 4.63
N ARG A 159 -0.85 -16.24 3.50
CA ARG A 159 -1.78 -17.05 2.70
C ARG A 159 -1.18 -17.45 1.36
N GLN A 160 -0.23 -16.65 0.85
CA GLN A 160 0.63 -17.06 -0.24
C GLN A 160 1.67 -18.03 0.30
N MET A 161 1.74 -19.21 -0.30
CA MET A 161 2.66 -20.27 0.11
C MET A 161 3.83 -20.37 -0.87
N GLU A 162 4.96 -20.87 -0.37
CA GLU A 162 6.07 -21.32 -1.19
C GLU A 162 5.66 -22.52 -2.05
N SER A 163 6.27 -22.68 -3.20
CA SER A 163 5.96 -23.71 -4.21
C SER A 163 4.53 -23.67 -4.79
N ALA A 164 3.78 -22.60 -4.51
CA ALA A 164 2.46 -22.37 -5.02
C ALA A 164 2.47 -21.33 -6.16
N PRO A 165 1.44 -21.31 -7.03
CA PRO A 165 1.30 -20.24 -7.99
C PRO A 165 1.27 -18.86 -7.32
N TYR A 166 1.93 -17.90 -7.93
CA TYR A 166 1.84 -16.51 -7.51
C TYR A 166 0.38 -16.04 -7.59
N ASP A 167 -0.11 -15.40 -6.53
CA ASP A 167 -1.48 -14.90 -6.45
C ASP A 167 -1.52 -13.58 -5.69
N THR A 168 -1.79 -12.49 -6.41
CA THR A 168 -1.87 -11.13 -5.83
C THR A 168 -2.94 -11.03 -4.73
N GLY A 169 -4.05 -11.74 -4.87
CA GLY A 169 -5.11 -11.75 -3.86
C GLY A 169 -4.64 -12.38 -2.55
N LYS A 170 -3.88 -13.48 -2.62
CA LYS A 170 -3.28 -14.11 -1.44
C LYS A 170 -2.18 -13.25 -0.82
N LEU A 171 -1.38 -12.56 -1.65
CA LEU A 171 -0.39 -11.60 -1.16
C LEU A 171 -1.04 -10.44 -0.42
N GLN A 172 -2.11 -9.89 -0.97
CA GLN A 172 -2.85 -8.80 -0.32
C GLN A 172 -3.43 -9.24 1.03
N ARG A 173 -4.04 -10.42 1.09
CA ARG A 173 -4.53 -11.00 2.35
C ARG A 173 -3.40 -11.25 3.36
N SER A 174 -2.26 -11.73 2.89
CA SER A 174 -1.08 -11.93 3.73
C SER A 174 -0.61 -10.61 4.34
N LYS A 175 -0.52 -9.57 3.52
CA LYS A 175 -0.19 -8.21 3.95
C LYS A 175 -1.15 -7.69 5.01
N GLU A 176 -2.46 -7.77 4.75
CA GLU A 176 -3.50 -7.32 5.67
C GLU A 176 -3.45 -8.05 7.01
N ARG A 177 -3.24 -9.37 6.99
CA ARG A 177 -3.14 -10.16 8.22
C ARG A 177 -1.91 -9.79 9.05
N VAL A 178 -0.77 -9.56 8.42
CA VAL A 178 0.44 -9.12 9.11
C VAL A 178 0.28 -7.70 9.67
N GLU A 179 -0.33 -6.80 8.91
CA GLU A 179 -0.66 -5.44 9.37
C GLU A 179 -1.62 -5.44 10.56
N LEU A 180 -2.61 -6.33 10.57
CA LEU A 180 -3.57 -6.47 11.66
C LEU A 180 -2.93 -6.92 12.99
N LEU A 181 -1.76 -7.53 12.97
CA LEU A 181 -1.01 -7.83 14.20
C LEU A 181 -0.67 -6.57 14.99
N GLY A 182 -0.51 -5.43 14.30
CA GLY A 182 -0.17 -4.16 14.92
C GLY A 182 1.29 -4.03 15.36
N TYR A 183 2.18 -4.93 14.93
CA TYR A 183 3.60 -4.95 15.28
C TYR A 183 4.49 -4.20 14.30
N PHE A 184 3.95 -3.83 13.14
CA PHE A 184 4.68 -3.25 12.02
C PHE A 184 4.01 -1.98 11.52
N ASP A 185 4.82 -0.97 11.18
CA ASP A 185 4.36 0.27 10.57
C ASP A 185 4.25 0.15 9.04
N ASN A 186 5.00 -0.77 8.47
CA ASN A 186 5.05 -0.96 7.03
C ASN A 186 5.29 -2.44 6.70
N VAL A 187 4.53 -2.93 5.71
CA VAL A 187 4.64 -4.29 5.17
C VAL A 187 4.64 -4.18 3.66
N GLN A 188 5.71 -4.65 3.02
CA GLN A 188 5.85 -4.62 1.57
C GLN A 188 6.31 -5.97 1.05
N PHE A 189 5.77 -6.37 -0.12
CA PHE A 189 6.23 -7.51 -0.89
C PHE A 189 6.85 -7.05 -2.19
N ASP A 190 7.95 -7.67 -2.57
CA ASP A 190 8.62 -7.48 -3.83
C ASP A 190 8.93 -8.85 -4.46
N ALA A 191 8.52 -9.04 -5.72
CA ALA A 191 8.75 -10.28 -6.44
C ALA A 191 10.00 -10.14 -7.31
N LYS A 192 10.95 -11.05 -7.12
CA LYS A 192 12.21 -11.09 -7.86
C LYS A 192 12.34 -12.40 -8.65
N PRO A 193 12.63 -12.33 -9.96
CA PRO A 193 12.90 -13.53 -10.74
C PRO A 193 14.06 -14.33 -10.15
N VAL A 194 13.91 -15.65 -10.11
CA VAL A 194 14.98 -16.57 -9.72
C VAL A 194 15.87 -16.85 -10.92
N ALA A 195 17.17 -16.61 -10.77
CA ALA A 195 18.14 -16.86 -11.83
C ALA A 195 18.15 -18.34 -12.27
N GLY A 196 18.18 -18.56 -13.59
CA GLY A 196 18.19 -19.90 -14.17
C GLY A 196 16.84 -20.61 -14.25
N THR A 197 15.77 -19.98 -13.79
CA THR A 197 14.40 -20.48 -13.91
C THR A 197 13.53 -19.47 -14.66
N PRO A 198 12.71 -19.91 -15.63
CA PRO A 198 11.86 -18.98 -16.41
C PRO A 198 10.55 -18.63 -15.71
N ASP A 199 10.12 -19.39 -14.71
CA ASP A 199 8.77 -19.37 -14.13
C ASP A 199 8.75 -19.32 -12.59
N GLN A 200 9.88 -19.05 -11.96
CA GLN A 200 9.96 -18.93 -10.50
C GLN A 200 10.35 -17.53 -10.04
N VAL A 201 9.74 -17.12 -8.94
CA VAL A 201 10.04 -15.85 -8.26
C VAL A 201 10.27 -16.10 -6.78
N ASP A 202 11.18 -15.31 -6.20
CA ASP A 202 11.31 -15.16 -4.76
C ASP A 202 10.51 -13.92 -4.33
N LEU A 203 9.81 -14.02 -3.21
CA LEU A 203 9.12 -12.91 -2.60
C LEU A 203 9.95 -12.37 -1.44
N ASP A 204 10.36 -11.12 -1.55
CA ASP A 204 11.00 -10.40 -0.46
C ASP A 204 9.95 -9.61 0.32
N MET A 205 9.68 -10.03 1.55
CA MET A 205 8.80 -9.34 2.48
C MET A 205 9.63 -8.46 3.39
N THR A 206 9.45 -7.16 3.27
CA THR A 206 10.15 -6.17 4.08
C THR A 206 9.20 -5.59 5.11
N LEU A 207 9.63 -5.61 6.37
CA LEU A 207 8.87 -5.15 7.52
C LEU A 207 9.61 -4.04 8.24
N GLN A 208 8.85 -3.13 8.83
CA GLN A 208 9.36 -2.12 9.75
C GLN A 208 8.66 -2.29 11.10
N GLU A 209 9.38 -2.76 12.10
CA GLU A 209 8.83 -2.97 13.44
C GLU A 209 8.54 -1.65 14.14
N ARG A 210 7.49 -1.64 14.94
CA ARG A 210 7.14 -0.54 15.83
C ARG A 210 7.12 -0.99 17.29
N SER A 211 7.12 -0.03 18.20
CA SER A 211 6.95 -0.32 19.62
C SER A 211 5.54 -0.86 19.88
N THR A 212 5.45 -1.95 20.61
CA THR A 212 4.21 -2.63 20.98
C THR A 212 3.89 -2.53 22.46
N GLY A 213 4.75 -1.86 23.25
CA GLY A 213 4.50 -1.59 24.65
C GLY A 213 3.73 -0.30 24.86
N SER A 214 2.82 -0.28 25.85
CA SER A 214 2.11 0.93 26.27
C SER A 214 2.14 1.07 27.80
N LEU A 215 2.19 2.31 28.25
CA LEU A 215 2.03 2.70 29.65
C LEU A 215 0.95 3.77 29.71
N ASP A 216 -0.16 3.46 30.36
CA ASP A 216 -1.27 4.38 30.55
C ASP A 216 -1.37 4.79 32.01
N LEU A 217 -1.33 6.10 32.24
CA LEU A 217 -1.53 6.72 33.53
C LEU A 217 -2.81 7.55 33.46
N SER A 218 -3.76 7.28 34.33
CA SER A 218 -4.99 8.05 34.44
C SER A 218 -5.32 8.46 35.83
N ALA A 219 -5.84 9.68 35.97
CA ALA A 219 -6.38 10.20 37.20
C ALA A 219 -7.67 10.96 36.91
N GLY A 220 -8.69 10.75 37.73
CA GLY A 220 -9.98 11.40 37.57
C GLY A 220 -10.67 11.59 38.91
N TRP A 221 -11.66 12.50 38.95
CA TRP A 221 -12.48 12.71 40.13
C TRP A 221 -13.92 12.24 39.83
N VAL A 222 -14.41 11.32 40.65
CA VAL A 222 -15.77 10.80 40.58
C VAL A 222 -16.54 11.26 41.80
N GLN A 223 -17.74 11.76 41.62
CA GLN A 223 -18.51 12.46 42.65
C GLN A 223 -18.70 11.63 43.93
N ASP A 224 -18.94 10.34 43.82
CA ASP A 224 -19.22 9.47 44.98
C ASP A 224 -17.97 8.76 45.54
N THR A 225 -16.95 8.55 44.74
CA THR A 225 -15.74 7.78 45.09
C THR A 225 -14.49 8.62 45.26
N GLY A 226 -14.55 9.92 44.94
CA GLY A 226 -13.42 10.85 45.06
C GLY A 226 -12.38 10.66 43.97
N LEU A 227 -11.11 10.84 44.35
CA LEU A 227 -10.00 10.66 43.41
C LEU A 227 -9.82 9.19 43.04
N VAL A 228 -9.82 8.91 41.75
CA VAL A 228 -9.52 7.60 41.17
C VAL A 228 -8.23 7.70 40.36
N MET A 229 -7.30 6.82 40.66
CA MET A 229 -6.02 6.71 39.93
C MET A 229 -5.89 5.33 39.35
N ALA A 230 -5.36 5.23 38.14
CA ALA A 230 -5.08 3.95 37.52
C ALA A 230 -3.76 3.98 36.72
N VAL A 231 -3.06 2.86 36.79
CA VAL A 231 -1.85 2.58 36.02
C VAL A 231 -2.10 1.30 35.26
N ALA A 232 -1.89 1.32 33.93
CA ALA A 232 -1.95 0.14 33.10
C ALA A 232 -0.66 0.03 32.29
N VAL A 233 -0.12 -1.18 32.22
CA VAL A 233 1.03 -1.54 31.38
C VAL A 233 0.58 -2.67 30.48
N ALA A 234 0.80 -2.54 29.19
CA ALA A 234 0.54 -3.60 28.22
C ALA A 234 1.76 -3.81 27.32
N GLN A 235 2.03 -5.04 27.02
CA GLN A 235 3.06 -5.44 26.06
C GLN A 235 2.45 -6.45 25.10
N ASP A 236 2.16 -5.99 23.89
CA ASP A 236 1.83 -6.87 22.78
C ASP A 236 3.11 -7.44 22.18
N ASN A 237 3.00 -8.60 21.57
CA ASN A 237 4.17 -9.27 21.01
C ASN A 237 5.32 -9.48 22.00
N LEU A 238 4.97 -10.01 23.17
CA LEU A 238 5.91 -10.25 24.29
C LEU A 238 7.09 -11.10 23.82
N PHE A 239 8.31 -10.56 23.95
CA PHE A 239 9.55 -11.16 23.47
C PHE A 239 9.53 -11.62 22.00
N GLY A 240 8.71 -11.00 21.15
CA GLY A 240 8.60 -11.35 19.74
C GLY A 240 7.82 -12.64 19.45
N THR A 241 7.09 -13.17 20.45
CA THR A 241 6.35 -14.44 20.35
C THR A 241 4.91 -14.30 19.84
N GLY A 242 4.43 -13.06 19.65
CA GLY A 242 3.05 -12.79 19.29
C GLY A 242 2.05 -12.93 20.45
N LYS A 243 2.52 -13.16 21.67
CA LYS A 243 1.71 -13.22 22.89
C LYS A 243 1.59 -11.83 23.49
N SER A 244 0.51 -11.56 24.23
CA SER A 244 0.29 -10.29 24.92
C SER A 244 0.17 -10.47 26.43
N LEU A 245 0.70 -9.51 27.16
CA LEU A 245 0.61 -9.41 28.60
C LEU A 245 0.16 -8.00 28.97
N ALA A 246 -0.86 -7.89 29.81
CA ALA A 246 -1.32 -6.61 30.34
C ALA A 246 -1.55 -6.69 31.84
N ALA A 247 -1.16 -5.63 32.54
CA ALA A 247 -1.40 -5.47 33.95
C ALA A 247 -2.02 -4.09 34.21
N ARG A 248 -3.04 -4.04 35.04
CA ARG A 248 -3.71 -2.80 35.44
C ARG A 248 -3.93 -2.80 36.93
N VAL A 249 -3.61 -1.67 37.56
CA VAL A 249 -3.92 -1.39 38.96
C VAL A 249 -4.71 -0.10 38.99
N SER A 250 -5.85 -0.10 39.65
CA SER A 250 -6.64 1.09 39.93
C SER A 250 -6.98 1.21 41.38
N ARG A 251 -6.95 2.43 41.92
CA ARG A 251 -7.25 2.74 43.30
C ARG A 251 -8.18 3.94 43.40
N SER A 252 -9.22 3.79 44.21
CA SER A 252 -10.09 4.87 44.65
C SER A 252 -10.13 4.92 46.18
N LYS A 253 -10.93 5.84 46.71
CA LYS A 253 -11.10 5.95 48.16
C LYS A 253 -11.80 4.70 48.75
N THR A 254 -12.63 4.03 47.96
CA THR A 254 -13.50 2.92 48.42
C THR A 254 -13.13 1.56 47.82
N SER A 255 -12.27 1.52 46.76
CA SER A 255 -11.90 0.28 46.10
C SER A 255 -10.48 0.27 45.59
N GLN A 256 -9.91 -0.92 45.52
CA GLN A 256 -8.64 -1.18 44.86
C GLN A 256 -8.83 -2.42 43.97
N ASN A 257 -8.50 -2.28 42.69
CA ASN A 257 -8.59 -3.37 41.73
C ASN A 257 -7.22 -3.58 41.08
N ALA A 258 -6.83 -4.82 40.96
CA ALA A 258 -5.68 -5.24 40.17
C ALA A 258 -6.08 -6.33 39.25
N SER A 259 -5.67 -6.24 38.00
CA SER A 259 -5.90 -7.27 36.98
C SER A 259 -4.61 -7.57 36.24
N LEU A 260 -4.44 -8.83 35.88
CA LEU A 260 -3.35 -9.32 35.06
C LEU A 260 -3.95 -10.21 33.99
N SER A 261 -3.76 -9.87 32.72
CA SER A 261 -4.23 -10.67 31.61
C SER A 261 -3.08 -11.12 30.72
N PHE A 262 -3.18 -12.35 30.25
CA PHE A 262 -2.25 -12.95 29.31
C PHE A 262 -3.04 -13.59 28.18
N THR A 263 -2.63 -13.36 26.94
CA THR A 263 -3.27 -13.92 25.76
C THR A 263 -2.24 -14.54 24.83
N ASP A 264 -2.50 -15.78 24.42
CA ASP A 264 -1.80 -16.47 23.34
C ASP A 264 -2.77 -16.65 22.17
N PRO A 265 -2.64 -15.90 21.06
CA PRO A 265 -3.56 -15.98 19.92
C PRO A 265 -3.42 -17.27 19.12
N TYR A 266 -2.31 -17.98 19.27
CA TYR A 266 -2.03 -19.25 18.62
C TYR A 266 -1.62 -20.32 19.64
N PHE A 267 -2.49 -20.56 20.60
CA PHE A 267 -2.32 -21.67 21.54
C PHE A 267 -2.29 -23.03 20.83
N THR A 268 -3.09 -23.13 19.75
CA THR A 268 -2.99 -24.23 18.79
C THR A 268 -2.52 -23.73 17.44
N PRO A 269 -1.89 -24.59 16.61
CA PRO A 269 -1.45 -24.21 15.27
C PRO A 269 -2.56 -23.66 14.37
N ASP A 270 -3.81 -24.06 14.62
CA ASP A 270 -4.99 -23.61 13.87
C ASP A 270 -5.48 -22.20 14.26
N GLY A 271 -4.82 -21.55 15.22
CA GLY A 271 -5.16 -20.21 15.64
C GLY A 271 -6.27 -20.11 16.69
N VAL A 272 -6.45 -21.14 17.49
CA VAL A 272 -7.30 -21.05 18.69
C VAL A 272 -6.55 -20.24 19.75
N SER A 273 -7.16 -19.16 20.21
CA SER A 273 -6.58 -18.31 21.23
C SER A 273 -6.86 -18.83 22.64
N LEU A 274 -5.91 -18.69 23.54
CA LEU A 274 -6.06 -18.92 24.97
C LEU A 274 -5.77 -17.64 25.74
N GLY A 275 -6.70 -17.23 26.59
CA GLY A 275 -6.53 -16.09 27.48
C GLY A 275 -6.74 -16.47 28.93
N TYR A 276 -6.03 -15.80 29.82
CA TYR A 276 -6.21 -15.83 31.27
C TYR A 276 -6.35 -14.40 31.79
N ASP A 277 -7.34 -14.18 32.64
CA ASP A 277 -7.59 -12.90 33.32
C ASP A 277 -7.56 -13.08 34.83
#